data_242ad9cfa79528d70646e0e0fabf9ffe
#
_entry.id   242ad9cfa79528d70646e0e0fabf9ffe
#
_cell.length_a   1.000
_cell.length_b   1.000
_cell.length_c   1.000
_cell.angle_alpha   90.00
_cell.angle_beta   90.00
_cell.angle_gamma   90.00
#
_symmetry.space_group_name_H-M   'P 1'
#
loop_
_entity.id
_entity.type
_entity.pdbx_description
1 polymer ?
#
loop_
_entity_poly.entity_id
_entity_poly.type
_entity_poly.pdbx_seq_one_letter_code
_entity_poly.pdbx_strand_id
1 'polypeptide(L)'
;MNLTAYFPTLEQVRRSFAGEEVALSNRDLTRVRLSDTLTLSVPVEGGASALKRLPFSRLRISDHGRWASVHDRALEATYGRTPFFRHLYPHLRDVILNHPEHIFELNETLDRRVSDFISLDTLKDELLRMIETNPQRIEAIRRELSIAGGEEMPFFAHVCRLGPDAIFLLAPTL
;
A
#
# COMPACT_ATOMS: atom_id res chain seq x y z
N MET A 1 -0.57 10.27 3.17
CA MET A 1 -1.52 9.32 3.77
C MET A 1 -0.99 8.92 5.14
N ASN A 2 -1.86 8.78 6.13
CA ASN A 2 -1.44 8.35 7.47
C ASN A 2 -1.75 6.87 7.74
N LEU A 3 -1.65 6.03 6.72
CA LEU A 3 -1.81 4.59 6.84
C LEU A 3 -0.45 3.93 6.93
N THR A 4 -0.06 3.56 8.14
CA THR A 4 1.21 2.87 8.41
C THR A 4 1.09 1.35 8.26
N ALA A 5 0.34 0.88 7.26
CA ALA A 5 0.21 -0.54 6.95
C ALA A 5 1.28 -1.00 5.95
N TYR A 6 1.67 -2.26 6.05
CA TYR A 6 2.55 -2.89 5.07
C TYR A 6 1.76 -3.13 3.77
N PHE A 7 1.89 -2.24 2.82
CA PHE A 7 1.11 -2.17 1.58
C PHE A 7 -0.41 -2.16 1.82
N PRO A 8 -0.98 -1.01 2.21
CA PRO A 8 -2.41 -0.90 2.48
C PRO A 8 -3.27 -1.25 1.26
N THR A 9 -4.47 -1.76 1.50
CA THR A 9 -5.45 -2.07 0.45
C THR A 9 -5.99 -0.78 -0.19
N LEU A 10 -6.56 -0.89 -1.39
CA LEU A 10 -7.23 0.24 -2.04
C LEU A 10 -8.36 0.81 -1.16
N GLU A 11 -9.16 -0.06 -0.52
CA GLU A 11 -10.21 0.37 0.40
C GLU A 11 -9.66 1.21 1.56
N GLN A 12 -8.59 0.72 2.22
CA GLN A 12 -7.96 1.43 3.33
C GLN A 12 -7.43 2.80 2.91
N VAL A 13 -6.75 2.88 1.76
CA VAL A 13 -6.22 4.13 1.22
C VAL A 13 -7.35 5.10 0.88
N ARG A 14 -8.42 4.61 0.25
CA ARG A 14 -9.60 5.43 -0.10
C ARG A 14 -10.28 6.02 1.13
N ARG A 15 -10.49 5.22 2.17
CA ARG A 15 -11.09 5.68 3.43
C ARG A 15 -10.21 6.72 4.12
N SER A 16 -8.92 6.48 4.21
CA SER A 16 -7.97 7.45 4.74
C SER A 16 -7.93 8.74 3.93
N PHE A 17 -7.98 8.63 2.61
CA PHE A 17 -8.05 9.79 1.71
C PHE A 17 -9.33 10.61 1.93
N ALA A 18 -10.45 9.97 2.22
CA ALA A 18 -11.72 10.61 2.58
C ALA A 18 -11.72 11.23 4.00
N GLY A 19 -10.63 11.10 4.76
CA GLY A 19 -10.52 11.61 6.11
C GLY A 19 -11.11 10.71 7.19
N GLU A 20 -11.43 9.46 6.85
CA GLU A 20 -11.91 8.47 7.81
C GLU A 20 -10.76 7.90 8.64
N GLU A 21 -11.04 7.62 9.91
CA GLU A 21 -10.13 6.85 10.75
C GLU A 21 -10.22 5.36 10.38
N VAL A 22 -9.08 4.76 10.01
CA VAL A 22 -9.00 3.34 9.68
C VAL A 22 -8.29 2.62 10.82
N ALA A 23 -9.06 1.90 11.64
CA ALA A 23 -8.52 1.10 12.74
C ALA A 23 -7.96 -0.22 12.18
N LEU A 24 -6.66 -0.47 12.45
CA LEU A 24 -5.96 -1.68 12.05
C LEU A 24 -5.29 -2.32 13.27
N SER A 25 -5.36 -3.66 13.36
CA SER A 25 -4.60 -4.40 14.37
C SER A 25 -3.11 -4.44 14.00
N ASN A 26 -2.23 -4.70 14.98
CA ASN A 26 -0.81 -4.91 14.71
C ASN A 26 -0.58 -6.01 13.66
N ARG A 27 -1.42 -7.03 13.66
CA ARG A 27 -1.37 -8.11 12.69
C ARG A 27 -1.67 -7.62 11.27
N ASP A 28 -2.69 -6.78 11.10
CA ASP A 28 -3.05 -6.20 9.81
C ASP A 28 -1.98 -5.25 9.28
N LEU A 29 -1.31 -4.54 10.22
CA LEU A 29 -0.23 -3.60 9.88
C LEU A 29 1.07 -4.28 9.41
N THR A 30 1.24 -5.57 9.69
CA THR A 30 2.44 -6.35 9.34
C THR A 30 2.24 -7.31 8.17
N ARG A 31 1.07 -7.31 7.55
CA ARG A 31 0.69 -8.28 6.52
C ARG A 31 0.21 -7.61 5.25
N VAL A 32 0.43 -8.30 4.14
CA VAL A 32 -0.17 -7.94 2.85
C VAL A 32 -0.65 -9.19 2.12
N ARG A 33 -1.85 -9.12 1.57
CA ARG A 33 -2.40 -10.13 0.68
C ARG A 33 -2.08 -9.75 -0.77
N LEU A 34 -1.29 -10.57 -1.45
CA LEU A 34 -0.93 -10.34 -2.84
C LEU A 34 -1.90 -11.00 -3.83
N SER A 35 -2.53 -12.09 -3.41
CA SER A 35 -3.52 -12.84 -4.20
C SER A 35 -4.42 -13.63 -3.26
N ASP A 36 -5.38 -14.37 -3.82
CA ASP A 36 -6.28 -15.24 -3.04
C ASP A 36 -5.53 -16.33 -2.26
N THR A 37 -4.34 -16.69 -2.71
CA THR A 37 -3.54 -17.79 -2.13
C THR A 37 -2.24 -17.33 -1.48
N LEU A 38 -1.86 -16.06 -1.62
CA LEU A 38 -0.56 -15.58 -1.16
C LEU A 38 -0.69 -14.36 -0.24
N THR A 39 -0.34 -14.56 1.01
CA THR A 39 -0.20 -13.51 2.02
C THR A 39 1.23 -13.48 2.52
N LEU A 40 1.83 -12.29 2.58
CA LEU A 40 3.14 -12.05 3.15
C LEU A 40 3.01 -11.41 4.53
N SER A 41 3.90 -11.79 5.45
CA SER A 41 3.96 -11.22 6.79
C SER A 41 5.39 -10.82 7.12
N VAL A 42 5.58 -9.59 7.58
CA VAL A 42 6.86 -9.13 8.12
C VAL A 42 7.02 -9.72 9.53
N PRO A 43 8.08 -10.49 9.80
CA PRO A 43 8.28 -11.07 11.11
C PRO A 43 8.67 -10.00 12.13
N VAL A 44 8.18 -10.16 13.36
CA VAL A 44 8.50 -9.27 14.48
C VAL A 44 9.24 -10.00 15.58
N GLU A 45 10.13 -9.31 16.27
CA GLU A 45 10.77 -9.82 17.46
C GLU A 45 9.71 -10.10 18.54
N GLY A 46 9.78 -11.28 19.19
CA GLY A 46 8.79 -11.73 20.15
C GLY A 46 7.52 -12.32 19.53
N GLY A 47 7.40 -12.37 18.24
CA GLY A 47 6.34 -13.07 17.50
C GLY A 47 4.92 -12.68 17.86
N ALA A 48 4.01 -13.66 17.93
CA ALA A 48 2.60 -13.44 18.23
C ALA A 48 2.35 -12.73 19.57
N SER A 49 3.19 -12.96 20.56
CA SER A 49 3.10 -12.31 21.86
C SER A 49 3.35 -10.80 21.77
N ALA A 50 4.38 -10.39 21.01
CA ALA A 50 4.67 -8.97 20.77
C ALA A 50 3.55 -8.29 19.99
N LEU A 51 3.01 -8.94 18.96
CA LEU A 51 1.87 -8.43 18.17
C LEU A 51 0.62 -8.17 19.03
N LYS A 52 0.42 -8.95 20.08
CA LYS A 52 -0.73 -8.80 21.00
C LYS A 52 -0.52 -7.72 22.07
N ARG A 53 0.71 -7.55 22.54
CA ARG A 53 1.00 -6.76 23.75
C ARG A 53 1.66 -5.43 23.52
N LEU A 54 2.44 -5.30 22.45
CA LEU A 54 3.21 -4.08 22.20
C LEU A 54 2.41 -3.09 21.35
N PRO A 55 2.55 -1.79 21.60
CA PRO A 55 2.07 -0.78 20.68
C PRO A 55 2.83 -0.88 19.36
N PHE A 56 2.18 -0.56 18.24
CA PHE A 56 2.75 -0.65 16.90
C PHE A 56 4.10 0.05 16.77
N SER A 57 4.24 1.23 17.38
CA SER A 57 5.49 2.01 17.38
C SER A 57 6.69 1.31 18.00
N ARG A 58 6.47 0.25 18.75
CA ARG A 58 7.53 -0.55 19.43
C ARG A 58 7.80 -1.90 18.77
N LEU A 59 7.08 -2.24 17.70
CA LEU A 59 7.31 -3.50 17.00
C LEU A 59 8.59 -3.42 16.19
N ARG A 60 9.55 -4.29 16.56
CA ARG A 60 10.84 -4.42 15.85
C ARG A 60 10.76 -5.57 14.85
N ILE A 61 11.36 -5.34 13.69
CA ILE A 61 11.46 -6.37 12.65
C ILE A 61 12.46 -7.43 13.12
N SER A 62 12.09 -8.70 12.99
CA SER A 62 12.99 -9.81 13.26
C SER A 62 13.91 -10.06 12.07
N ASP A 63 15.21 -10.21 12.34
CA ASP A 63 16.21 -10.58 11.34
C ASP A 63 16.27 -12.09 11.07
N HIS A 64 15.40 -12.88 11.73
CA HIS A 64 15.35 -14.32 11.50
C HIS A 64 14.80 -14.66 10.11
N GLY A 65 15.51 -15.55 9.44
CA GLY A 65 15.12 -16.02 8.12
C GLY A 65 15.46 -15.03 7.00
N ARG A 66 14.93 -15.32 5.83
CA ARG A 66 15.13 -14.53 4.61
C ARG A 66 13.86 -13.83 4.15
N TRP A 67 13.08 -13.33 5.10
CA TRP A 67 11.77 -12.77 4.80
C TRP A 67 11.83 -11.66 3.73
N ALA A 68 12.80 -10.76 3.81
CA ALA A 68 12.93 -9.65 2.85
C ALA A 68 13.19 -10.17 1.42
N SER A 69 14.07 -11.16 1.26
CA SER A 69 14.32 -11.79 -0.05
C SER A 69 13.12 -12.60 -0.54
N VAL A 70 12.36 -13.21 0.36
CA VAL A 70 11.11 -13.94 0.01
C VAL A 70 10.06 -12.95 -0.48
N HIS A 71 9.88 -11.84 0.22
CA HIS A 71 8.95 -10.78 -0.17
C HIS A 71 9.34 -10.14 -1.51
N ASP A 72 10.64 -9.84 -1.71
CA ASP A 72 11.16 -9.31 -2.97
C ASP A 72 10.76 -10.20 -4.16
N ARG A 73 11.05 -11.49 -4.07
CA ARG A 73 10.71 -12.47 -5.12
C ARG A 73 9.20 -12.62 -5.32
N ALA A 74 8.43 -12.62 -4.25
CA ALA A 74 6.98 -12.74 -4.32
C ALA A 74 6.33 -11.53 -5.00
N LEU A 75 6.78 -10.32 -4.67
CA LEU A 75 6.31 -9.09 -5.30
C LEU A 75 6.67 -9.05 -6.79
N GLU A 76 7.90 -9.43 -7.14
CA GLU A 76 8.33 -9.51 -8.53
C GLU A 76 7.57 -10.57 -9.32
N ALA A 77 7.37 -11.77 -8.75
CA ALA A 77 6.59 -12.83 -9.39
C ALA A 77 5.14 -12.45 -9.61
N THR A 78 4.53 -11.72 -8.67
CA THR A 78 3.12 -11.34 -8.73
C THR A 78 2.87 -10.15 -9.65
N TYR A 79 3.70 -9.11 -9.57
CA TYR A 79 3.45 -7.81 -10.24
C TYR A 79 4.49 -7.44 -11.30
N GLY A 80 5.57 -8.19 -11.47
CA GLY A 80 6.69 -7.84 -12.36
C GLY A 80 6.32 -7.66 -13.83
N ARG A 81 5.18 -8.22 -14.26
CA ARG A 81 4.67 -8.07 -15.64
C ARG A 81 3.74 -6.87 -15.82
N THR A 82 3.41 -6.15 -14.76
CA THR A 82 2.56 -4.96 -14.86
C THR A 82 3.35 -3.77 -15.42
N PRO A 83 2.69 -2.83 -16.13
CA PRO A 83 3.39 -1.79 -16.89
C PRO A 83 4.31 -0.89 -16.06
N PHE A 84 3.91 -0.55 -14.84
CA PHE A 84 4.63 0.43 -14.00
C PHE A 84 5.51 -0.19 -12.92
N PHE A 85 5.51 -1.50 -12.76
CA PHE A 85 6.33 -2.18 -11.75
C PHE A 85 7.81 -1.81 -11.86
N ARG A 86 8.36 -1.79 -13.06
CA ARG A 86 9.78 -1.46 -13.30
C ARG A 86 10.15 -0.03 -12.89
N HIS A 87 9.18 0.86 -12.87
CA HIS A 87 9.40 2.27 -12.54
C HIS A 87 9.24 2.53 -11.04
N LEU A 88 8.29 1.86 -10.40
CA LEU A 88 8.01 2.04 -8.97
C LEU A 88 8.85 1.14 -8.08
N TYR A 89 8.90 -0.16 -8.38
CA TYR A 89 9.41 -1.16 -7.47
C TYR A 89 10.89 -1.01 -7.08
N PRO A 90 11.82 -0.56 -7.94
CA PRO A 90 13.20 -0.31 -7.51
C PRO A 90 13.33 0.62 -6.31
N HIS A 91 12.42 1.61 -6.18
CA HIS A 91 12.38 2.53 -5.04
C HIS A 91 11.86 1.89 -3.74
N LEU A 92 11.09 0.81 -3.85
CA LEU A 92 10.56 0.06 -2.71
C LEU A 92 11.48 -1.12 -2.34
N ARG A 93 12.09 -1.74 -3.33
CA ARG A 93 12.96 -2.90 -3.18
C ARG A 93 14.12 -2.64 -2.22
N ASP A 94 14.79 -1.52 -2.39
CA ASP A 94 15.90 -1.15 -1.52
C ASP A 94 15.46 -0.98 -0.06
N VAL A 95 14.30 -0.38 0.16
CA VAL A 95 13.73 -0.21 1.51
C VAL A 95 13.38 -1.56 2.15
N ILE A 96 12.89 -2.54 1.38
CA ILE A 96 12.57 -3.88 1.89
C ILE A 96 13.84 -4.67 2.20
N LEU A 97 14.81 -4.68 1.28
CA LEU A 97 16.04 -5.47 1.43
C LEU A 97 16.99 -4.90 2.49
N ASN A 98 17.00 -3.58 2.67
CA ASN A 98 17.78 -2.87 3.70
C ASN A 98 16.85 -2.25 4.74
N HIS A 99 15.86 -3.01 5.20
CA HIS A 99 14.80 -2.53 6.06
C HIS A 99 15.28 -1.88 7.35
N PRO A 100 14.54 -0.89 7.86
CA PRO A 100 14.82 -0.30 9.16
C PRO A 100 14.54 -1.29 10.31
N GLU A 101 14.89 -0.90 11.52
CA GLU A 101 14.69 -1.71 12.72
C GLU A 101 13.22 -1.89 13.08
N HIS A 102 12.38 -0.85 12.88
CA HIS A 102 10.98 -0.85 13.28
C HIS A 102 10.03 -0.96 12.07
N ILE A 103 8.94 -1.71 12.26
CA ILE A 103 7.91 -1.86 11.24
C ILE A 103 7.26 -0.54 10.87
N PHE A 104 7.03 0.34 11.85
CA PHE A 104 6.48 1.67 11.62
C PHE A 104 7.29 2.45 10.57
N GLU A 105 8.61 2.46 10.71
CA GLU A 105 9.51 3.16 9.77
C GLU A 105 9.49 2.53 8.37
N LEU A 106 9.45 1.19 8.31
CA LEU A 106 9.32 0.47 7.05
C LEU A 106 8.05 0.87 6.32
N ASN A 107 6.91 0.76 7.00
CA ASN A 107 5.60 1.05 6.40
C ASN A 107 5.48 2.52 5.99
N GLU A 108 5.92 3.45 6.84
CA GLU A 108 5.90 4.87 6.52
C GLU A 108 6.77 5.21 5.30
N THR A 109 7.94 4.60 5.20
CA THR A 109 8.84 4.84 4.06
C THR A 109 8.27 4.26 2.76
N LEU A 110 7.69 3.06 2.80
CA LEU A 110 7.04 2.45 1.64
C LEU A 110 5.83 3.29 1.18
N ASP A 111 4.98 3.71 2.11
CA ASP A 111 3.81 4.56 1.82
C ASP A 111 4.23 5.88 1.17
N ARG A 112 5.25 6.52 1.70
CA ARG A 112 5.80 7.77 1.14
C ARG A 112 6.34 7.56 -0.27
N ARG A 113 7.08 6.49 -0.55
CA ARG A 113 7.61 6.19 -1.89
C ARG A 113 6.52 5.96 -2.92
N VAL A 114 5.44 5.26 -2.55
CA VAL A 114 4.28 5.08 -3.42
C VAL A 114 3.57 6.41 -3.66
N SER A 115 3.36 7.19 -2.60
CA SER A 115 2.70 8.51 -2.68
C SER A 115 3.48 9.49 -3.56
N ASP A 116 4.80 9.53 -3.42
CA ASP A 116 5.68 10.36 -4.25
C ASP A 116 5.60 9.95 -5.72
N PHE A 117 5.60 8.65 -6.00
CA PHE A 117 5.54 8.13 -7.36
C PHE A 117 4.27 8.55 -8.11
N ILE A 118 3.12 8.56 -7.44
CA ILE A 118 1.85 9.03 -8.02
C ILE A 118 1.62 10.53 -7.84
N SER A 119 2.57 11.26 -7.25
CA SER A 119 2.47 12.70 -6.96
C SER A 119 1.23 13.06 -6.13
N LEU A 120 0.89 12.20 -5.16
CA LEU A 120 -0.36 12.29 -4.40
C LEU A 120 -0.52 13.64 -3.71
N ASP A 121 0.53 14.14 -3.05
CA ASP A 121 0.46 15.41 -2.30
C ASP A 121 0.20 16.62 -3.22
N THR A 122 0.73 16.57 -4.46
CA THR A 122 0.54 17.63 -5.44
C THR A 122 -0.84 17.59 -6.10
N LEU A 123 -1.34 16.38 -6.39
CA LEU A 123 -2.58 16.18 -7.14
C LEU A 123 -3.82 16.06 -6.25
N LYS A 124 -3.64 15.92 -4.95
CA LYS A 124 -4.75 15.72 -4.01
C LYS A 124 -5.80 16.82 -4.09
N ASP A 125 -5.38 18.07 -4.02
CA ASP A 125 -6.31 19.21 -4.04
C ASP A 125 -7.02 19.36 -5.39
N GLU A 126 -6.33 19.03 -6.48
CA GLU A 126 -6.92 19.03 -7.81
C GLU A 126 -7.97 17.89 -7.94
N LEU A 127 -7.64 16.70 -7.47
CA LEU A 127 -8.57 15.57 -7.45
C LEU A 127 -9.81 15.90 -6.60
N LEU A 128 -9.66 16.47 -5.42
CA LEU A 128 -10.78 16.87 -4.55
C LEU A 128 -11.68 17.88 -5.24
N ARG A 129 -11.11 18.90 -5.90
CA ARG A 129 -11.88 19.86 -6.71
C ARG A 129 -12.63 19.19 -7.86
N MET A 130 -12.00 18.24 -8.55
CA MET A 130 -12.66 17.49 -9.62
C MET A 130 -13.83 16.64 -9.10
N ILE A 131 -13.69 16.04 -7.93
CA ILE A 131 -14.77 15.26 -7.28
C ILE A 131 -15.96 16.16 -7.01
N GLU A 132 -15.75 17.35 -6.48
CA GLU A 132 -16.80 18.31 -6.14
C GLU A 132 -17.48 18.92 -7.39
N THR A 133 -16.68 19.28 -8.39
CA THR A 133 -17.16 20.01 -9.57
C THR A 133 -17.67 19.12 -10.71
N ASN A 134 -17.16 17.92 -10.83
CA ASN A 134 -17.52 17.01 -11.92
C ASN A 134 -17.45 15.53 -11.52
N PRO A 135 -18.28 15.08 -10.57
CA PRO A 135 -18.26 13.72 -10.08
C PRO A 135 -18.54 12.67 -11.16
N GLN A 136 -19.34 13.01 -12.17
CA GLN A 136 -19.64 12.10 -13.27
C GLN A 136 -18.43 11.78 -14.13
N ARG A 137 -17.52 12.75 -14.31
CA ARG A 137 -16.26 12.55 -15.03
C ARG A 137 -15.33 11.61 -14.27
N ILE A 138 -15.24 11.77 -12.96
CA ILE A 138 -14.46 10.87 -12.10
C ILE A 138 -14.99 9.44 -12.20
N GLU A 139 -16.30 9.26 -12.15
CA GLU A 139 -16.91 7.93 -12.26
C GLU A 139 -16.68 7.30 -13.64
N ALA A 140 -16.73 8.10 -14.72
CA ALA A 140 -16.41 7.63 -16.06
C ALA A 140 -14.94 7.16 -16.15
N ILE A 141 -13.98 7.94 -15.64
CA ILE A 141 -12.56 7.56 -15.58
C ILE A 141 -12.38 6.27 -14.77
N ARG A 142 -13.02 6.13 -13.62
CA ARG A 142 -12.95 4.92 -12.79
C ARG A 142 -13.44 3.68 -13.51
N ARG A 143 -14.53 3.77 -14.26
CA ARG A 143 -15.05 2.66 -15.08
C ARG A 143 -14.08 2.26 -16.18
N GLU A 144 -13.48 3.21 -16.85
CA GLU A 144 -12.47 2.96 -17.89
C GLU A 144 -11.22 2.28 -17.32
N LEU A 145 -10.80 2.64 -16.10
CA LEU A 145 -9.64 2.05 -15.45
C LEU A 145 -9.85 0.61 -14.99
N SER A 146 -11.07 0.12 -14.95
CA SER A 146 -11.46 -1.27 -14.65
C SER A 146 -10.59 -1.97 -13.60
N ILE A 147 -11.08 -2.04 -12.38
CA ILE A 147 -10.33 -2.60 -11.23
C ILE A 147 -10.32 -4.13 -11.31
N ALA A 148 -9.24 -4.71 -11.81
CA ALA A 148 -9.01 -6.14 -11.64
C ALA A 148 -8.47 -6.42 -10.24
N GLY A 149 -9.12 -7.32 -9.50
CA GLY A 149 -8.72 -7.74 -8.16
C GLY A 149 -9.43 -7.06 -7.00
N GLY A 150 -10.21 -6.00 -7.25
CA GLY A 150 -11.07 -5.37 -6.26
C GLY A 150 -10.38 -4.49 -5.22
N GLU A 151 -11.18 -4.00 -4.27
CA GLU A 151 -10.75 -3.02 -3.25
C GLU A 151 -9.90 -3.63 -2.13
N GLU A 152 -9.94 -4.94 -1.97
CA GLU A 152 -9.14 -5.68 -0.98
C GLU A 152 -7.68 -5.88 -1.40
N MET A 153 -7.36 -5.63 -2.69
CA MET A 153 -6.00 -5.73 -3.18
C MET A 153 -5.15 -4.55 -2.70
N PRO A 154 -3.83 -4.74 -2.54
CA PRO A 154 -2.94 -3.64 -2.17
C PRO A 154 -3.06 -2.48 -3.17
N PHE A 155 -3.10 -1.25 -2.66
CA PHE A 155 -3.09 -0.06 -3.52
C PHE A 155 -1.84 -0.03 -4.41
N PHE A 156 -0.72 -0.48 -3.91
CA PHE A 156 0.51 -0.71 -4.66
C PHE A 156 0.28 -1.53 -5.95
N ALA A 157 -0.53 -2.58 -5.89
CA ALA A 157 -0.84 -3.40 -7.07
C ALA A 157 -1.57 -2.60 -8.16
N HIS A 158 -2.48 -1.72 -7.77
CA HIS A 158 -3.17 -0.82 -8.68
C HIS A 158 -2.22 0.21 -9.29
N VAL A 159 -1.29 0.76 -8.49
CA VAL A 159 -0.25 1.67 -8.99
C VAL A 159 0.68 0.97 -9.97
N CYS A 160 1.08 -0.27 -9.71
CA CYS A 160 1.88 -1.06 -10.67
C CYS A 160 1.20 -1.24 -12.02
N ARG A 161 -0.13 -1.30 -12.04
CA ARG A 161 -0.92 -1.47 -13.26
C ARG A 161 -1.25 -0.15 -13.96
N LEU A 162 -1.64 0.86 -13.22
CA LEU A 162 -2.20 2.13 -13.72
C LEU A 162 -1.21 3.30 -13.65
N GLY A 163 -0.11 3.15 -12.92
CA GLY A 163 0.82 4.24 -12.67
C GLY A 163 0.16 5.40 -11.92
N PRO A 164 0.50 6.66 -12.29
CA PRO A 164 -0.10 7.84 -11.66
C PRO A 164 -1.62 7.91 -11.75
N ASP A 165 -2.24 7.29 -12.74
CA ASP A 165 -3.70 7.28 -12.90
C ASP A 165 -4.41 6.50 -11.78
N ALA A 166 -3.69 5.71 -11.00
CA ALA A 166 -4.24 5.06 -9.82
C ALA A 166 -4.86 6.04 -8.80
N ILE A 167 -4.45 7.31 -8.83
CA ILE A 167 -5.02 8.36 -7.98
C ILE A 167 -6.54 8.51 -8.17
N PHE A 168 -7.06 8.27 -9.37
CA PHE A 168 -8.50 8.37 -9.63
C PHE A 168 -9.32 7.29 -8.92
N LEU A 169 -8.68 6.19 -8.51
CA LEU A 169 -9.32 5.15 -7.71
C LEU A 169 -9.59 5.59 -6.26
N LEU A 170 -8.93 6.66 -5.80
CA LEU A 170 -9.10 7.20 -4.45
C LEU A 170 -10.36 8.06 -4.31
N ALA A 171 -10.96 8.48 -5.43
CA ALA A 171 -12.24 9.19 -5.40
C ALA A 171 -13.33 8.33 -4.73
N PRO A 172 -14.14 8.87 -3.81
CA PRO A 172 -15.23 8.13 -3.21
C PRO A 172 -16.21 7.63 -4.27
N THR A 173 -16.83 6.50 -4.00
CA THR A 173 -17.93 5.97 -4.82
C THR A 173 -19.16 6.84 -4.57
N LEU A 174 -19.76 7.35 -5.63
CA LEU A 174 -21.01 8.09 -5.54
C LEU A 174 -22.20 7.15 -5.30
#